data_5a426026a33423228a0f53857a5bec2c
#
_entry.id   5a426026a33423228a0f53857a5bec2c
#
_cell.length_a   1.000
_cell.length_b   1.000
_cell.length_c   1.000
_cell.angle_alpha   90.00
_cell.angle_beta   90.00
_cell.angle_gamma   90.00
#
_symmetry.space_group_name_H-M   'P 1'
#
loop_
_entity.id
_entity.type
_entity.pdbx_description
1 polymer ?
#
loop_
_entity_poly.entity_id
_entity_poly.type
_entity_poly.pdbx_seq_one_letter_code
_entity_poly.pdbx_strand_id
1 'polypeptide(L)'
;MDFRISDELESMRKMAYDFAVKNIKPTMEEDEKEHKYRPELLKKMGDQGMFACLAPEKFGGLALEEGNMAATLMAIEVARTSPSWGLPFNLQMNGPQNVLLKFGSEELKEKFLPGLIAGTSGGCFAITEPNSGSDVASMKTTATEVDDGYILNGTKTWISGVPYCCLLYTSPSPRDS
;
A
#
# COMPACT_ATOMS: atom_id res chain seq x y z
N MET A 1 7.34 29.03 -9.22
CA MET A 1 7.05 27.62 -8.98
C MET A 1 7.67 26.83 -10.14
N ASP A 2 8.55 25.89 -9.87
CA ASP A 2 9.21 25.07 -10.89
C ASP A 2 8.46 23.72 -10.97
N PHE A 3 8.01 23.34 -12.17
CA PHE A 3 7.28 22.08 -12.41
C PHE A 3 8.16 21.05 -13.14
N ARG A 4 9.45 21.32 -13.27
CA ARG A 4 10.36 20.35 -13.90
C ARG A 4 10.55 19.15 -12.98
N ILE A 5 10.52 17.99 -13.58
CA ILE A 5 10.81 16.72 -12.91
C ILE A 5 12.32 16.49 -12.99
N SER A 6 12.95 16.07 -11.90
CA SER A 6 14.37 15.75 -11.90
C SER A 6 14.68 14.50 -12.73
N ASP A 7 15.92 14.36 -13.20
CA ASP A 7 16.35 13.18 -13.97
C ASP A 7 16.21 11.88 -13.16
N GLU A 8 16.37 11.96 -11.84
CA GLU A 8 16.17 10.84 -10.92
C GLU A 8 14.72 10.40 -10.91
N LEU A 9 13.77 11.33 -10.71
CA LEU A 9 12.34 11.05 -10.72
C LEU A 9 11.86 10.54 -12.09
N GLU A 10 12.39 11.08 -13.19
CA GLU A 10 12.05 10.59 -14.53
C GLU A 10 12.59 9.17 -14.77
N SER A 11 13.76 8.84 -14.21
CA SER A 11 14.31 7.49 -14.26
C SER A 11 13.44 6.50 -13.50
N MET A 12 12.95 6.87 -12.32
CA MET A 12 12.02 6.04 -11.54
C MET A 12 10.68 5.86 -12.25
N ARG A 13 10.15 6.92 -12.83
CA ARG A 13 8.93 6.87 -13.65
C ARG A 13 9.09 5.90 -14.83
N LYS A 14 10.22 6.01 -15.56
CA LYS A 14 10.53 5.12 -16.69
C LYS A 14 10.66 3.67 -16.24
N MET A 15 11.34 3.42 -15.13
CA MET A 15 11.46 2.08 -14.54
C MET A 15 10.07 1.47 -14.27
N ALA A 16 9.15 2.23 -13.68
CA ALA A 16 7.79 1.77 -13.40
C ALA A 16 7.00 1.48 -14.68
N TYR A 17 7.15 2.31 -15.71
CA TYR A 17 6.56 2.07 -17.02
C TYR A 17 7.08 0.78 -17.66
N ASP A 18 8.41 0.62 -17.74
CA ASP A 18 9.05 -0.55 -18.32
C ASP A 18 8.64 -1.84 -17.57
N PHE A 19 8.57 -1.77 -16.24
CA PHE A 19 8.07 -2.86 -15.41
C PHE A 19 6.63 -3.23 -15.75
N ALA A 20 5.74 -2.24 -15.80
CA ALA A 20 4.31 -2.45 -16.06
C ALA A 20 4.07 -3.06 -17.43
N VAL A 21 4.73 -2.54 -18.46
CA VAL A 21 4.63 -3.07 -19.83
C VAL A 21 5.16 -4.50 -19.92
N LYS A 22 6.25 -4.83 -19.22
CA LYS A 22 6.88 -6.15 -19.27
C LYS A 22 6.15 -7.20 -18.43
N ASN A 23 5.64 -6.85 -17.26
CA ASN A 23 5.18 -7.82 -16.27
C ASN A 23 3.66 -7.80 -16.03
N ILE A 24 2.98 -6.67 -16.26
CA ILE A 24 1.53 -6.53 -16.02
C ILE A 24 0.77 -6.68 -17.33
N LYS A 25 1.13 -5.88 -18.34
CA LYS A 25 0.41 -5.81 -19.61
C LYS A 25 0.16 -7.18 -20.28
N PRO A 26 1.13 -8.14 -20.30
CA PRO A 26 0.94 -9.41 -21.00
C PRO A 26 -0.18 -10.30 -20.45
N THR A 27 -0.51 -10.16 -19.17
CA THR A 27 -1.51 -11.01 -18.49
C THR A 27 -2.80 -10.25 -18.14
N MET A 28 -2.85 -8.95 -18.39
CA MET A 28 -3.92 -8.08 -17.93
C MET A 28 -5.31 -8.53 -18.40
N GLU A 29 -5.48 -8.88 -19.67
CA GLU A 29 -6.77 -9.30 -20.22
C GLU A 29 -7.25 -10.64 -19.63
N GLU A 30 -6.31 -11.60 -19.45
CA GLU A 30 -6.59 -12.87 -18.79
C GLU A 30 -6.99 -12.65 -17.34
N ASP A 31 -6.21 -11.85 -16.61
CA ASP A 31 -6.41 -11.61 -15.19
C ASP A 31 -7.76 -10.90 -14.91
N GLU A 32 -8.15 -9.94 -15.74
CA GLU A 32 -9.46 -9.29 -15.66
C GLU A 32 -10.61 -10.27 -15.94
N LYS A 33 -10.47 -11.11 -16.96
CA LYS A 33 -11.49 -12.09 -17.33
C LYS A 33 -11.68 -13.17 -16.28
N GLU A 34 -10.58 -13.63 -15.67
CA GLU A 34 -10.56 -14.70 -14.69
C GLU A 34 -10.68 -14.21 -13.24
N HIS A 35 -10.78 -12.88 -13.02
CA HIS A 35 -10.76 -12.25 -11.71
C HIS A 35 -9.53 -12.67 -10.88
N LYS A 36 -8.38 -12.75 -11.53
CA LYS A 36 -7.16 -13.29 -10.97
C LYS A 36 -6.25 -12.19 -10.44
N TYR A 37 -5.82 -12.34 -9.19
CA TYR A 37 -4.79 -11.51 -8.58
C TYR A 37 -3.45 -12.26 -8.58
N ARG A 38 -2.35 -11.56 -8.90
CA ARG A 38 -0.99 -12.12 -8.98
C ARG A 38 -0.09 -11.56 -7.87
N PRO A 39 -0.12 -12.09 -6.65
CA PRO A 39 0.65 -11.54 -5.52
C PRO A 39 2.17 -11.54 -5.79
N GLU A 40 2.68 -12.41 -6.66
CA GLU A 40 4.07 -12.44 -7.08
C GLU A 40 4.55 -11.16 -7.76
N LEU A 41 3.64 -10.34 -8.29
CA LEU A 41 4.00 -9.04 -8.86
C LEU A 41 4.41 -8.04 -7.79
N LEU A 42 3.87 -8.11 -6.57
CA LEU A 42 4.33 -7.28 -5.45
C LEU A 42 5.82 -7.55 -5.16
N LYS A 43 6.19 -8.83 -5.10
CA LYS A 43 7.60 -9.19 -4.88
C LYS A 43 8.51 -8.66 -5.99
N LYS A 44 8.08 -8.80 -7.26
CA LYS A 44 8.85 -8.27 -8.40
C LYS A 44 8.98 -6.76 -8.38
N MET A 45 7.94 -6.03 -7.94
CA MET A 45 7.98 -4.57 -7.76
C MET A 45 8.94 -4.20 -6.63
N GLY A 46 8.90 -4.93 -5.50
CA GLY A 46 9.83 -4.75 -4.39
C GLY A 46 11.27 -4.98 -4.80
N ASP A 47 11.56 -6.03 -5.61
CA ASP A 47 12.90 -6.30 -6.15
C ASP A 47 13.47 -5.18 -7.03
N GLN A 48 12.59 -4.34 -7.61
CA GLN A 48 12.95 -3.13 -8.35
C GLN A 48 13.02 -1.89 -7.45
N GLY A 49 12.81 -2.02 -6.14
CA GLY A 49 12.81 -0.90 -5.20
C GLY A 49 11.59 0.03 -5.32
N MET A 50 10.54 -0.38 -6.02
CA MET A 50 9.39 0.50 -6.30
C MET A 50 8.59 0.89 -5.06
N PHE A 51 8.75 0.18 -3.93
CA PHE A 51 8.09 0.50 -2.66
C PHE A 51 8.98 1.17 -1.62
N ALA A 52 10.23 1.52 -2.00
CA ALA A 52 11.26 1.96 -1.06
C ALA A 52 11.31 3.48 -0.85
N CYS A 53 10.70 4.28 -1.74
CA CYS A 53 10.94 5.73 -1.83
C CYS A 53 10.54 6.52 -0.56
N LEU A 54 9.57 6.05 0.22
CA LEU A 54 9.03 6.76 1.38
C LEU A 54 9.68 6.37 2.71
N ALA A 55 10.18 5.15 2.81
CA ALA A 55 10.64 4.59 4.07
C ALA A 55 12.10 4.94 4.37
N PRO A 56 12.48 5.07 5.67
CA PRO A 56 13.87 5.26 6.08
C PRO A 56 14.77 4.08 5.68
N GLU A 57 16.06 4.37 5.45
CA GLU A 57 17.08 3.37 5.07
C GLU A 57 17.18 2.22 6.07
N LYS A 58 17.05 2.50 7.38
CA LYS A 58 17.10 1.48 8.44
C LYS A 58 16.06 0.37 8.28
N PHE A 59 14.99 0.59 7.51
CA PHE A 59 13.97 -0.40 7.21
C PHE A 59 14.05 -0.95 5.77
N GLY A 60 15.11 -0.58 5.03
CA GLY A 60 15.31 -0.96 3.63
C GLY A 60 14.70 0.02 2.62
N GLY A 61 14.36 1.22 3.08
CA GLY A 61 13.88 2.32 2.23
C GLY A 61 15.00 3.13 1.62
N LEU A 62 14.65 4.15 0.84
CA LEU A 62 15.56 5.11 0.20
C LEU A 62 15.48 6.50 0.84
N ALA A 63 14.51 6.77 1.69
CA ALA A 63 14.30 8.05 2.38
C ALA A 63 14.38 9.27 1.44
N LEU A 64 13.82 9.16 0.24
CA LEU A 64 13.94 10.22 -0.77
C LEU A 64 13.26 11.51 -0.30
N GLU A 65 13.92 12.65 -0.49
CA GLU A 65 13.34 13.96 -0.19
C GLU A 65 12.04 14.18 -0.99
N GLU A 66 12.05 13.80 -2.27
CA GLU A 66 10.87 13.84 -3.15
C GLU A 66 10.13 12.51 -3.22
N GLY A 67 10.16 11.68 -2.16
CA GLY A 67 9.60 10.33 -2.14
C GLY A 67 8.12 10.26 -2.50
N ASN A 68 7.30 11.23 -2.10
CA ASN A 68 5.89 11.31 -2.49
C ASN A 68 5.71 11.57 -4.00
N MET A 69 6.58 12.40 -4.59
CA MET A 69 6.56 12.65 -6.03
C MET A 69 6.96 11.38 -6.79
N ALA A 70 8.03 10.70 -6.35
CA ALA A 70 8.48 9.43 -6.92
C ALA A 70 7.36 8.38 -6.87
N ALA A 71 6.72 8.19 -5.71
CA ALA A 71 5.59 7.28 -5.54
C ALA A 71 4.44 7.60 -6.49
N THR A 72 4.10 8.89 -6.64
CA THR A 72 3.02 9.34 -7.51
C THR A 72 3.34 9.08 -8.99
N LEU A 73 4.54 9.42 -9.44
CA LEU A 73 4.95 9.20 -10.82
C LEU A 73 4.97 7.71 -11.20
N MET A 74 5.48 6.86 -10.32
CA MET A 74 5.43 5.41 -10.51
C MET A 74 4.00 4.88 -10.53
N ALA A 75 3.13 5.36 -9.62
CA ALA A 75 1.72 4.97 -9.58
C ALA A 75 0.97 5.34 -10.87
N ILE A 76 1.26 6.50 -11.47
CA ILE A 76 0.70 6.92 -12.76
C ILE A 76 1.03 5.89 -13.85
N GLU A 77 2.28 5.44 -13.93
CA GLU A 77 2.70 4.52 -14.99
C GLU A 77 2.15 3.10 -14.81
N VAL A 78 2.07 2.62 -13.57
CA VAL A 78 1.42 1.35 -13.25
C VAL A 78 -0.08 1.42 -13.57
N ALA A 79 -0.77 2.46 -13.10
CA ALA A 79 -2.21 2.64 -13.30
C ALA A 79 -2.57 2.89 -14.77
N ARG A 80 -1.72 3.60 -15.54
CA ARG A 80 -1.90 3.79 -16.98
C ARG A 80 -1.87 2.47 -17.76
N THR A 81 -1.11 1.49 -17.27
CA THR A 81 -1.04 0.16 -17.86
C THR A 81 -2.21 -0.70 -17.39
N SER A 82 -2.48 -0.72 -16.08
CA SER A 82 -3.59 -1.46 -15.47
C SER A 82 -4.12 -0.72 -14.24
N PRO A 83 -5.33 -0.14 -14.30
CA PRO A 83 -5.98 0.48 -13.14
C PRO A 83 -6.13 -0.50 -11.97
N SER A 84 -6.40 -1.79 -12.25
CA SER A 84 -6.51 -2.86 -11.26
C SER A 84 -5.21 -3.09 -10.49
N TRP A 85 -4.05 -2.80 -11.09
CA TRP A 85 -2.74 -2.82 -10.41
C TRP A 85 -2.33 -1.48 -9.82
N GLY A 86 -2.86 -0.38 -10.35
CA GLY A 86 -2.62 0.96 -9.81
C GLY A 86 -3.03 1.10 -8.36
N LEU A 87 -4.18 0.53 -7.98
CA LEU A 87 -4.67 0.59 -6.60
C LEU A 87 -3.81 -0.23 -5.63
N PRO A 88 -3.52 -1.53 -5.83
CA PRO A 88 -2.63 -2.30 -4.97
C PRO A 88 -1.24 -1.68 -4.83
N PHE A 89 -0.67 -1.18 -5.92
CA PHE A 89 0.61 -0.49 -5.91
C PHE A 89 0.59 0.74 -5.00
N ASN A 90 -0.41 1.60 -5.17
CA ASN A 90 -0.55 2.80 -4.36
C ASN A 90 -0.82 2.47 -2.87
N LEU A 91 -1.68 1.49 -2.60
CA LEU A 91 -2.00 1.07 -1.24
C LEU A 91 -0.78 0.49 -0.51
N GLN A 92 0.09 -0.25 -1.21
CA GLN A 92 1.29 -0.83 -0.58
C GLN A 92 2.17 0.24 0.07
N MET A 93 2.30 1.42 -0.55
CA MET A 93 3.09 2.54 -0.02
C MET A 93 2.27 3.48 0.86
N ASN A 94 1.17 4.01 0.32
CA ASN A 94 0.42 5.09 0.96
C ASN A 94 -0.59 4.62 2.01
N GLY A 95 -0.85 3.34 2.10
CA GLY A 95 -1.66 2.73 3.15
C GLY A 95 -0.79 2.30 4.33
N PRO A 96 -0.55 0.99 4.50
CA PRO A 96 0.11 0.43 5.67
C PRO A 96 1.49 0.98 5.98
N GLN A 97 2.34 1.24 4.96
CA GLN A 97 3.67 1.83 5.20
C GLN A 97 3.57 3.20 5.86
N ASN A 98 2.75 4.11 5.31
CA ASN A 98 2.59 5.45 5.87
C ASN A 98 1.99 5.43 7.28
N VAL A 99 1.04 4.54 7.53
CA VAL A 99 0.44 4.39 8.85
C VAL A 99 1.47 3.90 9.87
N LEU A 100 2.24 2.86 9.53
CA LEU A 100 3.32 2.37 10.38
C LEU A 100 4.38 3.44 10.65
N LEU A 101 4.80 4.18 9.62
CA LEU A 101 5.80 5.24 9.76
C LEU A 101 5.34 6.35 10.70
N LYS A 102 4.05 6.71 10.67
CA LYS A 102 3.50 7.80 11.48
C LYS A 102 3.09 7.38 12.88
N PHE A 103 2.52 6.20 13.03
CA PHE A 103 1.81 5.80 14.25
C PHE A 103 2.32 4.49 14.86
N GLY A 104 3.10 3.70 14.12
CA GLY A 104 3.63 2.43 14.61
C GLY A 104 4.74 2.64 15.65
N SER A 105 4.81 1.74 16.65
CA SER A 105 5.98 1.62 17.51
C SER A 105 7.21 1.18 16.70
N GLU A 106 8.42 1.40 17.22
CA GLU A 106 9.64 0.96 16.53
C GLU A 106 9.62 -0.57 16.30
N GLU A 107 9.15 -1.33 17.27
CA GLU A 107 8.98 -2.79 17.13
C GLU A 107 8.07 -3.18 15.95
N LEU A 108 6.93 -2.51 15.80
CA LEU A 108 6.02 -2.74 14.67
C LEU A 108 6.63 -2.33 13.34
N LYS A 109 7.39 -1.23 13.31
CA LYS A 109 8.10 -0.78 12.12
C LYS A 109 9.17 -1.79 11.70
N GLU A 110 10.01 -2.24 12.63
CA GLU A 110 11.05 -3.26 12.39
C GLU A 110 10.47 -4.59 11.92
N LYS A 111 9.32 -4.97 12.47
CA LYS A 111 8.65 -6.22 12.12
C LYS A 111 8.02 -6.22 10.73
N PHE A 112 7.37 -5.14 10.32
CA PHE A 112 6.52 -5.13 9.14
C PHE A 112 7.04 -4.32 7.95
N LEU A 113 7.75 -3.19 8.17
CA LEU A 113 8.20 -2.35 7.07
C LEU A 113 9.13 -3.06 6.08
N PRO A 114 10.13 -3.86 6.52
CA PRO A 114 11.02 -4.53 5.56
C PRO A 114 10.26 -5.44 4.59
N GLY A 115 9.27 -6.19 5.07
CA GLY A 115 8.45 -7.06 4.24
C GLY A 115 7.55 -6.30 3.26
N LEU A 116 6.97 -5.17 3.70
CA LEU A 116 6.16 -4.30 2.84
C LEU A 116 7.01 -3.63 1.75
N ILE A 117 8.21 -3.16 2.10
CA ILE A 117 9.13 -2.51 1.16
C ILE A 117 9.68 -3.52 0.14
N ALA A 118 10.05 -4.71 0.59
CA ALA A 118 10.52 -5.78 -0.29
C ALA A 118 9.41 -6.44 -1.13
N GLY A 119 8.13 -6.09 -0.89
CA GLY A 119 7.00 -6.71 -1.57
C GLY A 119 6.78 -8.20 -1.24
N THR A 120 7.43 -8.70 -0.19
CA THR A 120 7.24 -10.08 0.32
C THR A 120 6.00 -10.19 1.19
N SER A 121 5.48 -9.06 1.65
CA SER A 121 4.24 -8.95 2.42
C SER A 121 3.34 -7.91 1.77
N GLY A 122 2.07 -8.24 1.59
CA GLY A 122 1.03 -7.29 1.23
C GLY A 122 0.44 -6.61 2.46
N GLY A 123 0.05 -5.35 2.31
CA GLY A 123 -0.68 -4.63 3.34
C GLY A 123 -2.07 -4.21 2.88
N CYS A 124 -3.03 -4.21 3.79
CA CYS A 124 -4.41 -3.77 3.55
C CYS A 124 -4.79 -2.62 4.47
N PHE A 125 -5.75 -1.82 4.00
CA PHE A 125 -6.28 -0.68 4.72
C PHE A 125 -7.80 -0.80 4.85
N ALA A 126 -8.28 -1.24 6.02
CA ALA A 126 -9.68 -1.57 6.26
C ALA A 126 -10.40 -0.42 6.97
N ILE A 127 -11.00 0.49 6.21
CA ILE A 127 -11.81 1.58 6.74
C ILE A 127 -13.30 1.30 6.52
N THR A 128 -13.69 1.00 5.28
CA THR A 128 -15.09 0.89 4.86
C THR A 128 -15.86 -0.15 5.63
N GLU A 129 -17.08 0.20 6.06
CA GLU A 129 -18.05 -0.69 6.69
C GLU A 129 -19.35 -0.71 5.88
N PRO A 130 -20.25 -1.69 6.09
CA PRO A 130 -21.52 -1.76 5.36
C PRO A 130 -22.35 -0.47 5.42
N ASN A 131 -22.24 0.29 6.51
CA ASN A 131 -22.98 1.53 6.75
C ASN A 131 -22.09 2.79 6.80
N SER A 132 -20.81 2.67 6.48
CA SER A 132 -19.82 3.76 6.57
C SER A 132 -18.83 3.68 5.40
N GLY A 133 -18.99 4.60 4.45
CA GLY A 133 -18.07 4.78 3.32
C GLY A 133 -17.37 6.13 3.42
N SER A 134 -17.88 7.14 2.70
CA SER A 134 -17.33 8.51 2.74
C SER A 134 -17.46 9.18 4.12
N ASP A 135 -18.50 8.84 4.86
CA ASP A 135 -18.67 9.25 6.25
C ASP A 135 -17.91 8.30 7.18
N VAL A 136 -16.59 8.48 7.25
CA VAL A 136 -15.69 7.67 8.09
C VAL A 136 -16.01 7.85 9.59
N ALA A 137 -16.55 9.01 9.99
CA ALA A 137 -16.91 9.28 11.37
C ALA A 137 -18.09 8.43 11.88
N SER A 138 -18.85 7.79 10.98
CA SER A 138 -19.96 6.90 11.33
C SER A 138 -19.58 5.43 11.48
N MET A 139 -18.28 5.10 11.45
CA MET A 139 -17.78 3.73 11.69
C MET A 139 -18.26 3.18 13.04
N LYS A 140 -18.57 1.88 13.04
CA LYS A 140 -19.08 1.17 14.23
C LYS A 140 -18.14 0.09 14.75
N THR A 141 -17.04 -0.20 14.04
CA THR A 141 -16.00 -1.11 14.56
C THR A 141 -15.43 -0.55 15.85
N THR A 142 -15.42 -1.33 16.90
CA THR A 142 -14.90 -0.97 18.23
C THR A 142 -13.62 -1.75 18.52
N ALA A 143 -12.75 -1.15 19.33
CA ALA A 143 -11.57 -1.78 19.91
C ALA A 143 -11.68 -1.61 21.43
N THR A 144 -11.98 -2.69 22.15
CA THR A 144 -12.08 -2.68 23.63
C THR A 144 -10.77 -3.18 24.22
N GLU A 145 -10.15 -2.39 25.08
CA GLU A 145 -8.92 -2.76 25.78
C GLU A 145 -9.19 -3.89 26.77
N VAL A 146 -8.28 -4.86 26.82
CA VAL A 146 -8.26 -5.99 27.77
C VAL A 146 -6.83 -6.19 28.25
N ASP A 147 -6.61 -7.01 29.29
CA ASP A 147 -5.32 -7.19 29.95
C ASP A 147 -4.14 -7.47 29.00
N ASP A 148 -4.36 -8.24 27.93
CA ASP A 148 -3.32 -8.67 27.00
C ASP A 148 -3.45 -8.04 25.58
N GLY A 149 -4.21 -6.95 25.40
CA GLY A 149 -4.39 -6.31 24.11
C GLY A 149 -5.76 -5.70 23.87
N TYR A 150 -6.33 -5.92 22.68
CA TYR A 150 -7.62 -5.35 22.29
C TYR A 150 -8.53 -6.40 21.68
N ILE A 151 -9.82 -6.34 22.01
CA ILE A 151 -10.87 -7.11 21.32
C ILE A 151 -11.49 -6.20 20.26
N LEU A 152 -11.37 -6.61 18.99
CA LEU A 152 -11.99 -5.90 17.85
C LEU A 152 -13.36 -6.49 17.55
N ASN A 153 -14.40 -5.64 17.51
CA ASN A 153 -15.76 -5.99 17.12
C ASN A 153 -16.23 -5.09 15.98
N GLY A 154 -16.60 -5.68 14.85
CA GLY A 154 -17.12 -4.94 13.71
C GLY A 154 -17.06 -5.74 12.42
N THR A 155 -17.52 -5.12 11.33
CA THR A 155 -17.49 -5.71 9.99
C THR A 155 -16.93 -4.70 9.01
N LYS A 156 -15.86 -5.08 8.31
CA LYS A 156 -15.28 -4.29 7.24
C LYS A 156 -15.68 -4.87 5.88
N THR A 157 -15.85 -4.03 4.87
CA THR A 157 -16.30 -4.43 3.54
C THR A 157 -15.47 -3.77 2.44
N TRP A 158 -15.38 -4.40 1.28
CA TRP A 158 -14.68 -3.91 0.10
C TRP A 158 -13.18 -3.67 0.30
N ILE A 159 -12.54 -4.45 1.14
CA ILE A 159 -11.11 -4.26 1.43
C ILE A 159 -10.25 -4.97 0.39
N SER A 160 -9.54 -4.19 -0.41
CA SER A 160 -8.66 -4.70 -1.45
C SER A 160 -7.48 -5.47 -0.85
N GLY A 161 -7.18 -6.65 -1.41
CA GLY A 161 -5.98 -7.42 -1.10
C GLY A 161 -6.03 -8.27 0.17
N VAL A 162 -7.13 -8.30 0.93
CA VAL A 162 -7.25 -9.05 2.20
C VAL A 162 -6.77 -10.50 2.12
N PRO A 163 -7.10 -11.31 1.08
CA PRO A 163 -6.64 -12.69 1.02
C PRO A 163 -5.12 -12.86 0.89
N TYR A 164 -4.41 -11.79 0.58
CA TYR A 164 -2.98 -11.80 0.27
C TYR A 164 -2.16 -10.88 1.18
N CYS A 165 -2.79 -10.27 2.19
CA CYS A 165 -2.09 -9.36 3.09
C CYS A 165 -1.61 -10.08 4.36
N CYS A 166 -0.42 -9.68 4.83
CA CYS A 166 0.12 -10.07 6.13
C CYS A 166 -0.16 -9.02 7.21
N LEU A 167 -0.52 -7.79 6.81
CA LEU A 167 -0.83 -6.68 7.69
C LEU A 167 -2.16 -6.06 7.28
N LEU A 168 -3.13 -6.16 8.18
CA LEU A 168 -4.40 -5.48 8.06
C LEU A 168 -4.44 -4.30 9.03
N TYR A 169 -4.40 -3.07 8.52
CA TYR A 169 -4.72 -1.90 9.32
C TYR A 169 -6.23 -1.68 9.34
N THR A 170 -6.80 -1.60 10.54
CA THR A 170 -8.22 -1.26 10.72
C THR A 170 -8.34 -0.09 11.69
N SER A 171 -9.28 0.81 11.43
CA SER A 171 -9.59 1.92 12.31
C SER A 171 -10.79 1.57 13.20
N PRO A 172 -10.69 1.66 14.53
CA PRO A 172 -11.83 1.65 15.42
C PRO A 172 -12.62 2.95 15.29
N SER A 173 -13.86 2.96 15.81
CA SER A 173 -14.67 4.17 15.86
C SER A 173 -13.96 5.28 16.67
N PRO A 174 -14.01 6.55 16.21
CA PRO A 174 -13.51 7.69 17.00
C PRO A 174 -14.20 7.89 18.34
N ARG A 175 -15.32 7.17 18.58
CA ARG A 175 -16.07 7.26 19.85
C ARG A 175 -15.48 6.43 20.98
N ASP A 176 -14.50 5.58 20.67
CA ASP A 176 -13.88 4.66 21.63
C ASP A 176 -12.50 5.13 22.11
N SER A 177 -12.12 6.38 21.76
CA SER A 177 -10.86 7.03 22.15
C SER A 177 -11.07 8.13 23.17
#